data_d6fbf01f113e369a77169f09ccc55896
#
_entry.id   d6fbf01f113e369a77169f09ccc55896
#
_cell.length_a   1.000
_cell.length_b   1.000
_cell.length_c   1.000
_cell.angle_alpha   90.00
_cell.angle_beta   90.00
_cell.angle_gamma   90.00
#
_symmetry.space_group_name_H-M   'P 1'
#
loop_
_entity.id
_entity.type
_entity.pdbx_description
1 polymer ?
#
loop_
_entity_poly.entity_id
_entity_poly.type
_entity_poly.pdbx_seq_one_letter_code
_entity_poly.pdbx_strand_id
1 'polypeptide(L)'
;MKVFLNRSDYLSEKHSRPGVMKLAWIAAATLMVSGATLQPAQAQISGMSSGPVTVAVKEITNSATGTWWWSPAVSSKLTGMLANELKSTGHFTVVERQGLKKVLGEQELAELGITRQSTAPKKGIMTGAKYYILGSVSDYRENTETKSGGGGFNIMGFGQRKSSSSSSAYVAVDVRVVDTTTGEIAYARTIEGKATSTSESKSTSGGLYGVGFSDSQSSTKKVPASKAVRAAMIEISEYLNCVLYLKNSCIAEYDAKEQRRRNATKDVLDF
;
A
#
# COMPACT_ATOMS: atom_id res chain seq x y z
N MET A 1 -30.69 42.74 2.19
CA MET A 1 -30.71 43.79 1.18
C MET A 1 -30.50 43.16 -0.17
N LYS A 2 -31.57 43.09 -0.92
CA LYS A 2 -31.79 43.13 -2.39
C LYS A 2 -30.98 42.12 -3.22
N VAL A 3 -31.56 41.01 -3.76
CA VAL A 3 -32.65 40.89 -4.77
C VAL A 3 -32.20 41.28 -6.19
N PHE A 4 -32.28 40.34 -7.11
CA PHE A 4 -33.03 40.30 -8.40
C PHE A 4 -32.32 39.32 -9.33
N LEU A 5 -32.88 38.17 -9.74
CA LEU A 5 -33.97 37.91 -10.71
C LEU A 5 -33.76 38.58 -12.08
N ASN A 6 -33.68 37.77 -13.16
CA ASN A 6 -34.70 37.68 -14.22
C ASN A 6 -34.15 36.87 -15.41
N ARG A 7 -34.81 35.77 -15.85
CA ARG A 7 -35.92 35.68 -16.79
C ARG A 7 -35.54 36.20 -18.18
N SER A 8 -35.69 35.58 -19.28
CA SER A 8 -36.81 34.82 -19.88
C SER A 8 -36.55 34.65 -21.37
N ASP A 9 -37.00 33.52 -21.89
CA ASP A 9 -37.89 33.36 -23.02
C ASP A 9 -37.53 33.93 -24.42
N TYR A 10 -37.70 33.09 -25.42
CA TYR A 10 -38.67 33.23 -26.54
C TYR A 10 -38.45 32.10 -27.54
N LEU A 11 -39.29 31.14 -27.60
CA LEU A 11 -40.40 30.83 -28.51
C LEU A 11 -40.22 31.20 -30.00
N SER A 12 -40.55 30.23 -30.81
CA SER A 12 -41.54 30.28 -31.91
C SER A 12 -41.06 29.53 -33.14
N GLU A 13 -41.62 28.35 -33.43
CA GLU A 13 -42.78 28.10 -34.29
C GLU A 13 -42.56 28.41 -35.78
N LYS A 14 -42.68 27.45 -36.69
CA LYS A 14 -43.84 27.27 -37.58
C LYS A 14 -43.62 26.25 -38.68
N HIS A 15 -44.52 25.27 -38.69
CA HIS A 15 -45.31 24.69 -39.77
C HIS A 15 -44.82 24.77 -41.22
N SER A 16 -44.78 23.62 -41.91
CA SER A 16 -45.86 23.27 -42.89
C SER A 16 -45.62 21.91 -43.58
N ARG A 17 -46.66 21.11 -43.67
CA ARG A 17 -46.89 20.01 -44.64
C ARG A 17 -47.75 20.59 -45.76
N PRO A 18 -48.12 19.85 -46.81
CA PRO A 18 -47.88 18.50 -47.30
C PRO A 18 -47.63 18.42 -48.83
N GLY A 19 -47.33 17.25 -49.35
CA GLY A 19 -47.37 16.98 -50.79
C GLY A 19 -47.29 15.51 -51.12
N VAL A 20 -48.44 14.94 -51.38
CA VAL A 20 -48.66 13.56 -51.89
C VAL A 20 -48.31 13.50 -53.33
N MET A 21 -47.60 12.51 -53.88
CA MET A 21 -48.08 11.79 -55.13
C MET A 21 -47.09 10.72 -55.63
N LYS A 22 -47.64 9.54 -55.72
CA LYS A 22 -47.64 8.53 -56.82
C LYS A 22 -46.44 7.62 -57.07
N LEU A 23 -46.76 6.37 -56.89
CA LEU A 23 -46.27 5.11 -57.45
C LEU A 23 -45.45 5.17 -58.72
N ALA A 24 -44.32 4.44 -58.72
CA ALA A 24 -43.89 3.66 -59.90
C ALA A 24 -43.13 2.42 -59.42
N TRP A 25 -43.61 1.29 -59.77
CA TRP A 25 -43.00 -0.06 -59.58
C TRP A 25 -41.85 -0.21 -60.58
N ILE A 26 -40.65 -0.51 -60.10
CA ILE A 26 -39.59 -1.10 -60.93
C ILE A 26 -38.98 -2.20 -60.09
N ALA A 27 -39.15 -3.44 -60.52
CA ALA A 27 -38.48 -4.61 -60.01
C ALA A 27 -37.02 -4.57 -60.45
N ALA A 28 -36.10 -4.57 -59.51
CA ALA A 28 -34.69 -4.79 -59.76
C ALA A 28 -34.18 -5.88 -58.84
N ALA A 29 -33.59 -6.87 -59.47
CA ALA A 29 -33.02 -8.08 -58.87
C ALA A 29 -31.94 -7.73 -57.85
N THR A 30 -32.11 -8.20 -56.62
CA THR A 30 -31.10 -8.07 -55.57
C THR A 30 -30.11 -9.23 -55.67
N LEU A 31 -28.89 -8.93 -56.14
CA LEU A 31 -27.70 -9.75 -55.92
C LEU A 31 -27.42 -9.76 -54.43
N MET A 32 -27.54 -10.95 -53.81
CA MET A 32 -27.07 -11.16 -52.46
C MET A 32 -25.53 -11.20 -52.45
N VAL A 33 -24.91 -10.04 -52.11
CA VAL A 33 -23.54 -9.95 -51.70
C VAL A 33 -23.50 -10.31 -50.21
N SER A 34 -23.00 -11.52 -49.90
CA SER A 34 -22.70 -11.93 -48.53
C SER A 34 -21.58 -11.08 -47.98
N GLY A 35 -21.92 -9.95 -47.39
CA GLY A 35 -21.00 -9.08 -46.64
C GLY A 35 -20.63 -9.81 -45.34
N ALA A 36 -19.46 -10.43 -45.31
CA ALA A 36 -18.84 -10.82 -44.06
C ALA A 36 -18.57 -9.55 -43.23
N THR A 37 -19.42 -9.30 -42.27
CA THR A 37 -19.16 -8.25 -41.25
C THR A 37 -17.97 -8.69 -40.41
N LEU A 38 -16.82 -8.06 -40.65
CA LEU A 38 -15.69 -8.10 -39.73
C LEU A 38 -16.16 -7.44 -38.43
N GLN A 39 -16.67 -8.25 -37.50
CA GLN A 39 -16.84 -7.82 -36.12
C GLN A 39 -15.45 -7.52 -35.55
N PRO A 40 -15.21 -6.31 -35.02
CA PRO A 40 -13.99 -6.08 -34.26
C PRO A 40 -13.98 -7.06 -33.10
N ALA A 41 -12.93 -7.86 -33.01
CA ALA A 41 -12.68 -8.71 -31.86
C ALA A 41 -12.60 -7.78 -30.62
N GLN A 42 -13.69 -7.72 -29.87
CA GLN A 42 -13.64 -7.14 -28.54
C GLN A 42 -12.70 -8.01 -27.72
N ALA A 43 -11.49 -7.50 -27.50
CA ALA A 43 -10.60 -8.04 -26.52
C ALA A 43 -11.36 -8.05 -25.20
N GLN A 44 -11.86 -9.21 -24.81
CA GLN A 44 -12.41 -9.44 -23.50
C GLN A 44 -11.27 -9.20 -22.52
N ILE A 45 -11.35 -8.10 -21.77
CA ILE A 45 -10.51 -7.87 -20.60
C ILE A 45 -10.96 -8.89 -19.56
N SER A 46 -10.50 -10.13 -19.73
CA SER A 46 -10.66 -11.22 -18.77
C SER A 46 -9.66 -10.99 -17.64
N GLY A 47 -10.05 -10.23 -16.62
CA GLY A 47 -9.11 -9.92 -15.54
C GLY A 47 -9.71 -9.42 -14.24
N MET A 48 -10.98 -9.08 -14.19
CA MET A 48 -11.60 -8.75 -12.91
C MET A 48 -12.10 -10.01 -12.23
N SER A 49 -11.38 -10.48 -11.23
CA SER A 49 -11.90 -11.46 -10.27
C SER A 49 -13.18 -10.87 -9.65
N SER A 50 -14.32 -11.52 -9.87
CA SER A 50 -15.63 -11.03 -9.42
C SER A 50 -15.86 -11.12 -7.90
N GLY A 51 -14.80 -11.25 -7.10
CA GLY A 51 -14.87 -11.33 -5.64
C GLY A 51 -13.52 -11.08 -4.95
N PRO A 52 -13.53 -10.90 -3.63
CA PRO A 52 -12.31 -10.68 -2.86
C PRO A 52 -11.34 -11.87 -2.99
N VAL A 53 -10.07 -11.58 -3.20
CA VAL A 53 -9.02 -12.61 -3.26
C VAL A 53 -8.72 -13.12 -1.84
N THR A 54 -8.77 -14.44 -1.63
CA THR A 54 -8.47 -15.03 -0.32
C THR A 54 -6.97 -15.20 -0.11
N VAL A 55 -6.43 -14.59 0.94
CA VAL A 55 -5.01 -14.59 1.26
C VAL A 55 -4.75 -14.91 2.73
N ALA A 56 -3.61 -15.49 3.01
CA ALA A 56 -3.09 -15.63 4.37
C ALA A 56 -1.65 -15.11 4.43
N VAL A 57 -1.34 -14.32 5.46
CA VAL A 57 0.01 -13.87 5.72
C VAL A 57 0.70 -14.90 6.61
N LYS A 58 1.82 -15.44 6.14
CA LYS A 58 2.70 -16.27 6.94
C LYS A 58 3.58 -15.39 7.82
N GLU A 59 4.20 -15.99 8.82
CA GLU A 59 5.12 -15.29 9.70
C GLU A 59 6.23 -14.59 8.90
N ILE A 60 6.36 -13.25 9.11
CA ILE A 60 7.44 -12.48 8.52
C ILE A 60 8.74 -12.83 9.24
N THR A 61 9.75 -13.23 8.48
CA THR A 61 11.07 -13.62 8.97
C THR A 61 12.09 -12.50 8.81
N ASN A 62 13.30 -12.71 9.35
CA ASN A 62 14.41 -11.80 9.18
C ASN A 62 15.66 -12.56 8.77
N SER A 63 16.27 -12.12 7.68
CA SER A 63 17.57 -12.57 7.18
C SER A 63 18.61 -11.46 7.15
N ALA A 64 18.21 -10.21 7.48
CA ALA A 64 19.13 -9.08 7.51
C ALA A 64 20.00 -9.11 8.77
N THR A 65 21.23 -8.61 8.64
CA THR A 65 22.15 -8.38 9.77
C THR A 65 21.90 -7.00 10.39
N GLY A 66 22.37 -6.77 11.61
CA GLY A 66 22.27 -5.47 12.28
C GLY A 66 20.87 -5.07 12.75
N THR A 67 19.92 -5.99 12.73
CA THR A 67 18.53 -5.76 13.14
C THR A 67 18.36 -5.92 14.65
N TRP A 68 18.98 -5.04 15.43
CA TRP A 68 18.92 -5.05 16.91
C TRP A 68 17.49 -4.98 17.48
N TRP A 69 16.55 -4.46 16.70
CA TRP A 69 15.14 -4.33 17.06
C TRP A 69 14.31 -5.58 16.76
N TRP A 70 14.90 -6.60 16.12
CA TRP A 70 14.19 -7.82 15.73
C TRP A 70 13.97 -8.77 16.90
N SER A 71 12.79 -9.37 16.94
CA SER A 71 12.43 -10.43 17.88
C SER A 71 11.23 -11.22 17.35
N PRO A 72 10.91 -12.41 17.88
CA PRO A 72 9.68 -13.13 17.51
C PRO A 72 8.40 -12.31 17.72
N ALA A 73 8.38 -11.46 18.76
CA ALA A 73 7.26 -10.55 18.99
C ALA A 73 7.12 -9.50 17.89
N VAL A 74 8.24 -9.00 17.35
CA VAL A 74 8.24 -8.07 16.20
C VAL A 74 7.78 -8.81 14.95
N SER A 75 8.24 -10.02 14.70
CA SER A 75 7.79 -10.88 13.61
C SER A 75 6.25 -11.01 13.60
N SER A 76 5.67 -11.44 14.72
CA SER A 76 4.22 -11.56 14.88
C SER A 76 3.50 -10.23 14.68
N LYS A 77 4.06 -9.12 15.20
CA LYS A 77 3.51 -7.78 15.02
C LYS A 77 3.50 -7.35 13.54
N LEU A 78 4.56 -7.60 12.80
CA LEU A 78 4.66 -7.26 11.38
C LEU A 78 3.70 -8.09 10.54
N THR A 79 3.57 -9.38 10.85
CA THR A 79 2.62 -10.27 10.20
C THR A 79 1.18 -9.77 10.41
N GLY A 80 0.81 -9.43 11.64
CA GLY A 80 -0.50 -8.84 11.94
C GLY A 80 -0.71 -7.48 11.28
N MET A 81 0.34 -6.64 11.21
CA MET A 81 0.27 -5.35 10.56
C MET A 81 -0.02 -5.51 9.05
N LEU A 82 0.70 -6.40 8.36
CA LEU A 82 0.47 -6.66 6.94
C LEU A 82 -0.93 -7.24 6.70
N ALA A 83 -1.38 -8.17 7.55
CA ALA A 83 -2.73 -8.72 7.46
C ALA A 83 -3.81 -7.63 7.59
N ASN A 84 -3.63 -6.68 8.51
CA ASN A 84 -4.53 -5.55 8.70
C ASN A 84 -4.50 -4.57 7.51
N GLU A 85 -3.32 -4.24 6.98
CA GLU A 85 -3.19 -3.38 5.79
C GLU A 85 -3.91 -4.02 4.59
N LEU A 86 -3.72 -5.30 4.34
CA LEU A 86 -4.42 -6.03 3.28
C LEU A 86 -5.94 -6.02 3.49
N LYS A 87 -6.40 -6.28 4.71
CA LYS A 87 -7.83 -6.25 5.02
C LYS A 87 -8.44 -4.88 4.82
N SER A 88 -7.70 -3.81 5.13
CA SER A 88 -8.17 -2.43 5.01
C SER A 88 -8.39 -1.99 3.55
N THR A 89 -7.75 -2.62 2.57
CA THR A 89 -7.99 -2.33 1.14
C THR A 89 -9.41 -2.69 0.69
N GLY A 90 -10.10 -3.57 1.39
CA GLY A 90 -11.42 -4.10 1.02
C GLY A 90 -11.41 -5.14 -0.12
N HIS A 91 -10.27 -5.36 -0.77
CA HIS A 91 -10.13 -6.26 -1.91
C HIS A 91 -9.72 -7.70 -1.54
N PHE A 92 -9.35 -7.91 -0.26
CA PHE A 92 -8.90 -9.21 0.22
C PHE A 92 -9.82 -9.79 1.30
N THR A 93 -10.04 -11.10 1.21
CA THR A 93 -10.46 -11.91 2.34
C THR A 93 -9.20 -12.44 3.02
N VAL A 94 -8.80 -11.79 4.10
CA VAL A 94 -7.60 -12.20 4.86
C VAL A 94 -7.98 -13.28 5.85
N VAL A 95 -7.31 -14.43 5.77
CA VAL A 95 -7.57 -15.60 6.60
C VAL A 95 -6.53 -15.67 7.71
N GLU A 96 -7.00 -15.75 8.96
CA GLU A 96 -6.13 -15.85 10.13
C GLU A 96 -5.40 -17.19 10.17
N ARG A 97 -4.07 -17.17 10.29
CA ARG A 97 -3.23 -18.36 10.43
C ARG A 97 -2.28 -18.33 11.63
N GLN A 98 -2.00 -17.15 12.19
CA GLN A 98 -1.20 -17.03 13.41
C GLN A 98 -1.99 -17.52 14.64
N GLY A 99 -3.26 -17.13 14.72
CA GLY A 99 -4.19 -17.51 15.80
C GLY A 99 -4.94 -18.83 15.55
N LEU A 100 -4.57 -19.62 14.55
CA LEU A 100 -5.34 -20.79 14.13
C LEU A 100 -5.60 -21.78 15.28
N LYS A 101 -4.62 -22.01 16.16
CA LYS A 101 -4.79 -22.90 17.33
C LYS A 101 -5.93 -22.41 18.26
N LYS A 102 -6.09 -21.09 18.42
CA LYS A 102 -7.17 -20.52 19.24
C LYS A 102 -8.53 -20.74 18.58
N VAL A 103 -8.60 -20.58 17.26
CA VAL A 103 -9.83 -20.83 16.49
C VAL A 103 -10.23 -22.30 16.55
N LEU A 104 -9.26 -23.21 16.44
CA LEU A 104 -9.50 -24.66 16.57
C LEU A 104 -9.93 -25.02 18.00
N GLY A 105 -9.33 -24.39 19.02
CA GLY A 105 -9.74 -24.59 20.42
C GLY A 105 -11.21 -24.21 20.66
N GLU A 106 -11.71 -23.13 20.06
CA GLU A 106 -13.15 -22.77 20.13
C GLU A 106 -14.04 -23.84 19.46
N GLN A 107 -13.56 -24.44 18.36
CA GLN A 107 -14.30 -25.53 17.68
C GLN A 107 -14.31 -26.80 18.55
N GLU A 108 -13.22 -27.11 19.25
CA GLU A 108 -13.17 -28.22 20.22
C GLU A 108 -14.13 -28.02 21.38
N LEU A 109 -14.17 -26.81 21.96
CA LEU A 109 -15.12 -26.46 23.02
C LEU A 109 -16.59 -26.65 22.58
N ALA A 110 -16.86 -26.34 21.31
CA ALA A 110 -18.18 -26.54 20.71
C ALA A 110 -18.53 -28.03 20.58
N GLU A 111 -17.56 -28.88 20.17
CA GLU A 111 -17.75 -30.34 20.06
C GLU A 111 -17.96 -31.00 21.41
N LEU A 112 -17.28 -30.50 22.45
CA LEU A 112 -17.46 -30.95 23.83
C LEU A 112 -18.78 -30.49 24.47
N GLY A 113 -19.60 -29.71 23.74
CA GLY A 113 -20.87 -29.18 24.24
C GLY A 113 -20.73 -28.08 25.30
N ILE A 114 -19.53 -27.52 25.47
CA ILE A 114 -19.25 -26.48 26.48
C ILE A 114 -19.79 -25.14 26.03
N THR A 115 -19.86 -24.89 24.72
CA THR A 115 -20.42 -23.65 24.15
C THR A 115 -21.89 -23.81 23.82
N ARG A 116 -22.62 -22.68 23.88
CA ARG A 116 -24.03 -22.66 23.52
C ARG A 116 -24.24 -23.03 22.04
N GLN A 117 -25.12 -23.97 21.73
CA GLN A 117 -25.36 -24.47 20.39
C GLN A 117 -25.68 -23.39 19.35
N SER A 118 -26.40 -22.33 19.74
CA SER A 118 -26.78 -21.23 18.85
C SER A 118 -25.59 -20.35 18.40
N THR A 119 -24.46 -20.40 19.13
CA THR A 119 -23.26 -19.61 18.86
C THR A 119 -22.03 -20.49 18.61
N ALA A 120 -22.17 -21.80 18.67
CA ALA A 120 -21.08 -22.74 18.51
C ALA A 120 -20.49 -22.68 17.07
N PRO A 121 -19.18 -22.53 16.92
CA PRO A 121 -18.54 -22.57 15.60
C PRO A 121 -18.64 -23.98 15.00
N LYS A 122 -18.88 -24.03 13.69
CA LYS A 122 -18.98 -25.29 12.96
C LYS A 122 -17.62 -25.70 12.41
N LYS A 123 -17.29 -26.97 12.54
CA LYS A 123 -16.09 -27.57 11.95
C LYS A 123 -16.21 -27.79 10.44
N GLY A 124 -15.09 -27.74 9.72
CA GLY A 124 -15.04 -28.09 8.29
C GLY A 124 -15.50 -27.00 7.33
N ILE A 125 -15.84 -25.80 7.80
CA ILE A 125 -16.28 -24.67 6.97
C ILE A 125 -15.30 -23.49 6.95
N MET A 126 -14.06 -23.69 7.42
CA MET A 126 -13.04 -22.65 7.41
C MET A 126 -12.67 -22.26 5.98
N THR A 127 -12.59 -20.95 5.75
CA THR A 127 -12.15 -20.43 4.45
C THR A 127 -10.69 -20.81 4.17
N GLY A 128 -10.43 -21.40 3.02
CA GLY A 128 -9.08 -21.63 2.52
C GLY A 128 -8.43 -20.34 2.01
N ALA A 129 -7.12 -20.22 2.13
CA ALA A 129 -6.37 -19.15 1.47
C ALA A 129 -5.99 -19.62 0.06
N LYS A 130 -6.27 -18.83 -0.97
CA LYS A 130 -5.78 -19.08 -2.33
C LYS A 130 -4.28 -18.79 -2.43
N TYR A 131 -3.82 -17.76 -1.75
CA TYR A 131 -2.41 -17.39 -1.74
C TYR A 131 -1.86 -17.30 -0.31
N TYR A 132 -0.66 -17.81 -0.13
CA TYR A 132 0.18 -17.47 1.01
C TYR A 132 1.13 -16.32 0.65
N ILE A 133 1.19 -15.34 1.54
CA ILE A 133 2.12 -14.22 1.47
C ILE A 133 3.23 -14.48 2.47
N LEU A 134 4.46 -14.62 1.95
CA LEU A 134 5.67 -14.79 2.73
C LEU A 134 6.49 -13.53 2.64
N GLY A 135 7.03 -13.06 3.76
CA GLY A 135 7.92 -11.91 3.84
C GLY A 135 9.19 -12.24 4.59
N SER A 136 10.32 -11.70 4.14
CA SER A 136 11.57 -11.74 4.89
C SER A 136 12.25 -10.38 4.82
N VAL A 137 12.56 -9.80 5.99
CA VAL A 137 13.42 -8.61 6.03
C VAL A 137 14.80 -9.03 5.54
N SER A 138 15.25 -8.48 4.43
CA SER A 138 16.50 -8.88 3.76
C SER A 138 17.62 -7.83 3.90
N ASP A 139 17.27 -6.57 4.14
CA ASP A 139 18.24 -5.51 4.41
C ASP A 139 17.67 -4.50 5.42
N TYR A 140 18.55 -3.99 6.29
CA TYR A 140 18.24 -2.92 7.22
C TYR A 140 19.45 -2.01 7.38
N ARG A 141 19.23 -0.72 7.22
CA ARG A 141 20.26 0.30 7.42
C ARG A 141 19.68 1.48 8.18
N GLU A 142 20.42 1.97 9.15
CA GLU A 142 20.10 3.17 9.90
C GLU A 142 21.28 4.13 9.81
N ASN A 143 21.02 5.37 9.43
CA ASN A 143 22.02 6.41 9.36
C ASN A 143 21.56 7.61 10.21
N THR A 144 22.45 8.11 11.04
CA THR A 144 22.21 9.33 11.83
C THR A 144 23.26 10.37 11.47
N GLU A 145 22.85 11.41 10.81
CA GLU A 145 23.69 12.56 10.50
C GLU A 145 23.41 13.68 11.51
N THR A 146 24.43 14.12 12.20
CA THR A 146 24.34 15.30 13.08
C THR A 146 25.04 16.47 12.42
N LYS A 147 24.28 17.45 11.99
CA LYS A 147 24.83 18.73 11.49
C LYS A 147 24.83 19.74 12.63
N SER A 148 26.00 19.96 13.21
CA SER A 148 26.19 21.05 14.15
C SER A 148 26.51 22.31 13.37
N GLY A 149 25.51 23.12 13.08
CA GLY A 149 25.73 24.46 12.51
C GLY A 149 26.25 25.38 13.59
N GLY A 150 27.58 25.59 13.63
CA GLY A 150 28.22 26.54 14.49
C GLY A 150 28.00 27.99 13.99
N GLY A 151 26.80 28.51 14.08
CA GLY A 151 26.47 29.90 13.95
C GLY A 151 26.10 30.45 15.34
N GLY A 152 27.06 30.67 16.22
CA GLY A 152 26.84 31.27 17.51
C GLY A 152 27.20 32.75 17.47
N PHE A 153 26.22 33.63 17.63
CA PHE A 153 26.48 35.01 18.02
C PHE A 153 26.77 35.01 19.50
N ASN A 154 28.00 35.35 19.87
CA ASN A 154 28.35 35.71 21.23
C ASN A 154 28.49 37.23 21.29
N ILE A 155 27.45 37.92 21.71
CA ILE A 155 27.49 39.34 22.02
C ILE A 155 27.21 39.50 23.51
N MET A 156 28.19 39.98 24.25
CA MET A 156 28.08 40.33 25.69
C MET A 156 27.56 39.20 26.61
N GLY A 157 28.05 37.97 26.41
CA GLY A 157 27.67 36.83 27.28
C GLY A 157 26.36 36.12 26.94
N PHE A 158 25.70 36.47 25.85
CA PHE A 158 24.55 35.78 25.33
C PHE A 158 24.92 34.95 24.08
N GLY A 159 24.74 33.64 24.15
CA GLY A 159 25.02 32.73 23.05
C GLY A 159 23.79 31.91 22.69
N GLN A 160 23.50 31.79 21.42
CA GLN A 160 22.48 30.87 20.90
C GLN A 160 23.14 29.86 19.95
N ARG A 161 22.98 28.57 20.24
CA ARG A 161 23.47 27.48 19.39
C ARG A 161 22.31 26.68 18.87
N LYS A 162 22.26 26.50 17.56
CA LYS A 162 21.33 25.58 16.90
C LYS A 162 22.08 24.34 16.46
N SER A 163 21.55 23.16 16.75
CA SER A 163 22.01 21.93 16.16
C SER A 163 20.80 21.19 15.58
N SER A 164 20.95 20.63 14.40
CA SER A 164 19.95 19.74 13.81
C SER A 164 20.57 18.37 13.58
N SER A 165 19.86 17.33 13.97
CA SER A 165 20.23 15.96 13.64
C SER A 165 19.13 15.32 12.79
N SER A 166 19.56 14.61 11.75
CA SER A 166 18.68 13.85 10.86
C SER A 166 19.01 12.36 11.02
N SER A 167 17.99 11.57 11.32
CA SER A 167 18.11 10.12 11.34
C SER A 167 17.26 9.55 10.23
N SER A 168 17.81 8.65 9.44
CA SER A 168 17.10 7.93 8.40
C SER A 168 17.22 6.43 8.62
N ALA A 169 16.16 5.71 8.30
CA ALA A 169 16.15 4.26 8.28
C ALA A 169 15.65 3.75 6.94
N TYR A 170 16.24 2.67 6.51
CA TYR A 170 15.90 1.92 5.32
C TYR A 170 15.67 0.46 5.71
N VAL A 171 14.64 -0.13 5.15
CA VAL A 171 14.35 -1.56 5.28
C VAL A 171 13.98 -2.11 3.90
N ALA A 172 14.49 -3.28 3.56
CA ALA A 172 14.05 -4.04 2.40
C ALA A 172 13.38 -5.34 2.88
N VAL A 173 12.29 -5.70 2.24
CA VAL A 173 11.53 -6.91 2.53
C VAL A 173 11.31 -7.68 1.24
N ASP A 174 11.80 -8.90 1.19
CA ASP A 174 11.54 -9.82 0.09
C ASP A 174 10.18 -10.47 0.30
N VAL A 175 9.28 -10.23 -0.64
CA VAL A 175 7.91 -10.73 -0.62
C VAL A 175 7.74 -11.80 -1.69
N ARG A 176 7.12 -12.92 -1.31
CA ARG A 176 6.72 -13.99 -2.22
C ARG A 176 5.25 -14.30 -2.02
N VAL A 177 4.55 -14.47 -3.12
CA VAL A 177 3.15 -14.91 -3.17
C VAL A 177 3.14 -16.32 -3.73
N VAL A 178 2.68 -17.27 -2.93
CA VAL A 178 2.63 -18.68 -3.30
C VAL A 178 1.18 -19.08 -3.52
N ASP A 179 0.87 -19.64 -4.68
CA ASP A 179 -0.44 -20.26 -4.94
C ASP A 179 -0.52 -21.56 -4.13
N THR A 180 -1.54 -21.68 -3.29
CA THR A 180 -1.69 -22.84 -2.38
C THR A 180 -2.15 -24.11 -3.09
N THR A 181 -2.64 -23.98 -4.32
CA THR A 181 -3.10 -25.11 -5.12
C THR A 181 -1.92 -25.81 -5.80
N THR A 182 -1.01 -25.02 -6.39
CA THR A 182 0.12 -25.54 -7.17
C THR A 182 1.43 -25.55 -6.38
N GLY A 183 1.55 -24.73 -5.33
CA GLY A 183 2.79 -24.50 -4.62
C GLY A 183 3.77 -23.57 -5.34
N GLU A 184 3.38 -23.02 -6.49
CA GLU A 184 4.22 -22.15 -7.29
C GLU A 184 4.30 -20.74 -6.71
N ILE A 185 5.45 -20.09 -6.89
CA ILE A 185 5.62 -18.67 -6.58
C ILE A 185 5.00 -17.87 -7.72
N ALA A 186 3.77 -17.38 -7.53
CA ALA A 186 3.07 -16.57 -8.51
C ALA A 186 3.70 -15.18 -8.70
N TYR A 187 4.19 -14.59 -7.60
CA TYR A 187 4.85 -13.27 -7.60
C TYR A 187 5.97 -13.23 -6.57
N ALA A 188 7.06 -12.56 -6.91
CA ALA A 188 8.17 -12.29 -6.00
C ALA A 188 8.73 -10.90 -6.25
N ARG A 189 9.01 -10.14 -5.18
CA ARG A 189 9.56 -8.79 -5.26
C ARG A 189 10.21 -8.36 -3.96
N THR A 190 11.25 -7.53 -4.07
CA THR A 190 11.80 -6.79 -2.94
C THR A 190 11.09 -5.45 -2.83
N ILE A 191 10.51 -5.17 -1.68
CA ILE A 191 9.81 -3.92 -1.37
C ILE A 191 10.62 -3.14 -0.33
N GLU A 192 10.82 -1.86 -0.59
CA GLU A 192 11.63 -0.97 0.24
C GLU A 192 10.76 -0.02 1.07
N GLY A 193 11.13 0.17 2.33
CA GLY A 193 10.57 1.20 3.19
C GLY A 193 11.65 2.16 3.66
N LYS A 194 11.39 3.46 3.57
CA LYS A 194 12.31 4.52 4.00
C LYS A 194 11.60 5.48 4.94
N ALA A 195 12.29 5.93 5.96
CA ALA A 195 11.79 6.98 6.84
C ALA A 195 12.93 7.88 7.29
N THR A 196 12.64 9.16 7.37
CA THR A 196 13.56 10.16 7.89
C THR A 196 12.89 10.91 9.04
N SER A 197 13.65 11.19 10.09
CA SER A 197 13.24 12.00 11.23
C SER A 197 14.29 13.06 11.45
N THR A 198 13.86 14.32 11.51
CA THR A 198 14.73 15.46 11.83
C THR A 198 14.38 15.95 13.22
N SER A 199 15.40 16.12 14.06
CA SER A 199 15.27 16.78 15.36
C SER A 199 16.09 18.05 15.37
N GLU A 200 15.48 19.12 15.85
CA GLU A 200 16.15 20.40 16.07
C GLU A 200 16.30 20.61 17.58
N SER A 201 17.50 20.98 18.00
CA SER A 201 17.73 21.45 19.35
C SER A 201 18.22 22.91 19.33
N LYS A 202 17.62 23.71 20.16
CA LYS A 202 18.03 25.11 20.41
C LYS A 202 18.55 25.17 21.85
N SER A 203 19.76 25.64 22.02
CA SER A 203 20.28 25.98 23.34
C SER A 203 20.54 27.49 23.39
N THR A 204 20.02 28.12 24.42
CA THR A 204 20.26 29.54 24.73
C THR A 204 21.02 29.59 26.03
N SER A 205 22.17 30.21 26.02
CA SER A 205 22.96 30.48 27.22
C SER A 205 23.17 31.98 27.39
N GLY A 206 23.00 32.45 28.59
CA GLY A 206 23.24 33.85 28.93
C GLY A 206 23.77 33.99 30.35
N GLY A 207 24.61 34.98 30.59
CA GLY A 207 25.10 35.28 31.90
C GLY A 207 25.35 36.78 32.04
N LEU A 208 24.93 37.36 33.17
CA LEU A 208 25.23 38.72 33.56
C LEU A 208 25.68 38.68 35.01
N TYR A 209 26.81 39.36 35.32
CA TYR A 209 27.35 39.47 36.67
C TYR A 209 27.57 38.14 37.42
N GLY A 210 28.15 37.14 36.76
CA GLY A 210 28.53 35.90 37.43
C GLY A 210 27.41 34.89 37.68
N VAL A 211 26.17 35.17 37.25
CA VAL A 211 25.05 34.23 37.27
C VAL A 211 24.75 33.82 35.82
N GLY A 212 25.07 32.59 35.46
CA GLY A 212 24.78 31.98 34.14
C GLY A 212 23.48 31.19 34.20
N PHE A 213 22.64 31.31 33.19
CA PHE A 213 21.56 30.38 32.94
C PHE A 213 21.75 29.69 31.59
N SER A 214 21.42 28.44 31.51
CA SER A 214 21.36 27.72 30.25
C SER A 214 20.04 27.01 30.18
N ASP A 215 19.30 27.26 29.11
CA ASP A 215 18.10 26.52 28.78
C ASP A 215 18.37 25.73 27.49
N SER A 216 18.08 24.44 27.50
CA SER A 216 18.23 23.59 26.35
C SER A 216 16.91 22.84 26.06
N GLN A 217 16.26 23.22 24.99
CA GLN A 217 15.13 22.48 24.47
C GLN A 217 15.61 21.48 23.40
N SER A 218 15.49 20.21 23.70
CA SER A 218 15.76 19.12 22.79
C SER A 218 14.48 18.34 22.50
N SER A 219 13.99 18.43 21.28
CA SER A 219 12.90 17.57 20.83
C SER A 219 13.46 16.40 20.02
N THR A 220 13.68 15.28 20.68
CA THR A 220 14.18 14.06 20.04
C THR A 220 13.02 13.22 19.55
N LYS A 221 12.70 13.28 18.26
CA LYS A 221 11.78 12.33 17.61
C LYS A 221 12.61 11.15 17.09
N LYS A 222 12.99 10.24 17.99
CA LYS A 222 13.59 8.98 17.58
C LYS A 222 12.46 8.02 17.22
N VAL A 223 12.23 7.72 15.93
CA VAL A 223 11.72 6.41 15.49
C VAL A 223 11.80 6.22 13.96
N PRO A 224 12.95 6.31 13.32
CA PRO A 224 13.01 6.03 11.88
C PRO A 224 12.75 4.56 11.56
N ALA A 225 13.29 3.61 12.35
CA ALA A 225 13.13 2.17 12.08
C ALA A 225 11.67 1.73 12.01
N SER A 226 10.86 2.04 13.03
CA SER A 226 9.45 1.63 13.04
C SER A 226 8.61 2.29 11.94
N LYS A 227 8.97 3.51 11.53
CA LYS A 227 8.32 4.19 10.41
C LYS A 227 8.72 3.58 9.06
N ALA A 228 10.00 3.25 8.87
CA ALA A 228 10.48 2.60 7.66
C ALA A 228 9.83 1.22 7.47
N VAL A 229 9.75 0.44 8.55
CA VAL A 229 9.06 -0.85 8.54
C VAL A 229 7.57 -0.71 8.24
N ARG A 230 6.89 0.28 8.84
CA ARG A 230 5.48 0.54 8.53
C ARG A 230 5.29 0.96 7.07
N ALA A 231 6.16 1.81 6.53
CA ALA A 231 6.13 2.20 5.13
C ALA A 231 6.28 0.99 4.20
N ALA A 232 7.20 0.05 4.53
CA ALA A 232 7.34 -1.18 3.78
C ALA A 232 6.06 -2.04 3.81
N MET A 233 5.39 -2.18 4.98
CA MET A 233 4.15 -2.96 5.09
C MET A 233 3.01 -2.36 4.25
N ILE A 234 2.87 -1.04 4.23
CA ILE A 234 1.89 -0.33 3.39
C ILE A 234 2.22 -0.58 1.92
N GLU A 235 3.45 -0.33 1.49
CA GLU A 235 3.89 -0.53 0.10
C GLU A 235 3.72 -1.99 -0.35
N ILE A 236 3.95 -2.97 0.53
CA ILE A 236 3.67 -4.39 0.26
C ILE A 236 2.17 -4.60 0.01
N SER A 237 1.30 -4.02 0.82
CA SER A 237 -0.14 -4.18 0.65
C SER A 237 -0.62 -3.55 -0.66
N GLU A 238 -0.09 -2.41 -1.05
CA GLU A 238 -0.37 -1.74 -2.33
C GLU A 238 0.13 -2.56 -3.52
N TYR A 239 1.35 -3.09 -3.45
CA TYR A 239 1.90 -4.00 -4.45
C TYR A 239 1.01 -5.24 -4.62
N LEU A 240 0.64 -5.89 -3.52
CA LEU A 240 -0.21 -7.08 -3.55
C LEU A 240 -1.61 -6.77 -4.09
N ASN A 241 -2.16 -5.62 -3.74
CA ASN A 241 -3.42 -5.14 -4.31
C ASN A 241 -3.31 -4.95 -5.83
N CYS A 242 -2.20 -4.40 -6.30
CA CYS A 242 -1.94 -4.25 -7.72
C CYS A 242 -1.89 -5.59 -8.46
N VAL A 243 -1.05 -6.53 -8.02
CA VAL A 243 -0.77 -7.77 -8.77
C VAL A 243 -1.82 -8.84 -8.59
N LEU A 244 -2.55 -8.86 -7.47
CA LEU A 244 -3.55 -9.90 -7.19
C LEU A 244 -4.97 -9.48 -7.55
N TYR A 245 -5.28 -8.19 -7.43
CA TYR A 245 -6.65 -7.70 -7.61
C TYR A 245 -6.80 -6.75 -8.81
N LEU A 246 -6.11 -5.59 -8.81
CA LEU A 246 -6.30 -4.56 -9.84
C LEU A 246 -5.82 -5.00 -11.22
N LYS A 247 -4.64 -5.59 -11.31
CA LYS A 247 -4.02 -6.14 -12.54
C LYS A 247 -4.05 -5.16 -13.73
N ASN A 248 -3.79 -3.90 -13.47
CA ASN A 248 -3.84 -2.79 -14.43
C ASN A 248 -2.45 -2.17 -14.66
N SER A 249 -2.40 -0.91 -15.09
CA SER A 249 -1.16 -0.16 -15.34
C SER A 249 -0.22 -0.05 -14.12
N CYS A 250 -0.71 -0.27 -12.91
CA CYS A 250 0.12 -0.27 -11.70
C CYS A 250 1.26 -1.30 -11.76
N ILE A 251 1.09 -2.40 -12.50
CA ILE A 251 2.14 -3.41 -12.67
C ILE A 251 3.38 -2.78 -13.32
N ALA A 252 3.20 -1.97 -14.36
CA ALA A 252 4.30 -1.30 -15.04
C ALA A 252 5.05 -0.31 -14.11
N GLU A 253 4.32 0.35 -13.20
CA GLU A 253 4.94 1.23 -12.20
C GLU A 253 5.83 0.45 -11.22
N TYR A 254 5.33 -0.70 -10.74
CA TYR A 254 6.11 -1.58 -9.86
C TYR A 254 7.31 -2.19 -10.60
N ASP A 255 7.17 -2.57 -11.87
CA ASP A 255 8.29 -3.05 -12.68
C ASP A 255 9.34 -1.96 -12.87
N ALA A 256 8.95 -0.72 -13.11
CA ALA A 256 9.86 0.41 -13.19
C ALA A 256 10.57 0.68 -11.83
N LYS A 257 9.88 0.54 -10.69
CA LYS A 257 10.51 0.62 -9.35
C LYS A 257 11.58 -0.46 -9.18
N GLU A 258 11.29 -1.69 -9.58
CA GLU A 258 12.23 -2.81 -9.49
C GLU A 258 13.45 -2.62 -10.39
N GLN A 259 13.26 -2.14 -11.63
CA GLN A 259 14.37 -1.84 -12.52
C GLN A 259 15.30 -0.76 -11.93
N ARG A 260 14.73 0.31 -11.37
CA ARG A 260 15.55 1.34 -10.69
C ARG A 260 16.35 0.75 -9.52
N ARG A 261 15.73 -0.10 -8.68
CA ARG A 261 16.41 -0.77 -7.58
C ARG A 261 17.57 -1.63 -8.07
N ARG A 262 17.33 -2.45 -9.10
CA ARG A 262 18.37 -3.32 -9.69
C ARG A 262 19.52 -2.53 -10.29
N ASN A 263 19.22 -1.46 -11.02
CA ASN A 263 20.24 -0.61 -11.60
C ASN A 263 21.10 0.06 -10.51
N ALA A 264 20.46 0.65 -9.49
CA ALA A 264 21.18 1.23 -8.37
C ALA A 264 22.08 0.23 -7.63
N THR A 265 21.72 -1.07 -7.62
CA THR A 265 22.57 -2.11 -7.05
C THR A 265 23.74 -2.44 -7.99
N LYS A 266 23.52 -2.50 -9.31
CA LYS A 266 24.56 -2.78 -10.30
C LYS A 266 25.60 -1.66 -10.39
N ASP A 267 25.16 -0.41 -10.26
CA ASP A 267 26.05 0.76 -10.31
C ASP A 267 27.09 0.76 -9.16
N VAL A 268 26.83 0.01 -8.09
CA VAL A 268 27.76 -0.15 -6.96
C VAL A 268 28.69 -1.36 -7.15
N LEU A 269 28.30 -2.29 -8.04
CA LEU A 269 29.11 -3.46 -8.39
C LEU A 269 29.95 -3.09 -9.61
N ASP A 270 31.17 -2.60 -9.39
CA ASP A 270 32.18 -2.40 -10.44
C ASP A 270 32.61 -3.77 -10.99
N PHE A 271 31.91 -4.28 -12.00
CA PHE A 271 32.28 -5.44 -12.80
C PHE A 271 32.63 -5.03 -14.23
#